data_0a1b91db97c6cfdeadc7009ed35f26bd
#
_entry.id   0a1b91db97c6cfdeadc7009ed35f26bd
#
_cell.length_a   1.000
_cell.length_b   1.000
_cell.length_c   1.000
_cell.angle_alpha   90.00
_cell.angle_beta   90.00
_cell.angle_gamma   90.00
#
_symmetry.space_group_name_H-M   'P 1'
#
loop_
_entity.id
_entity.type
_entity.pdbx_description
1 polymer ?
#
loop_
_entity_poly.entity_id
_entity_poly.type
_entity_poly.pdbx_seq_one_letter_code
_entity_poly.pdbx_strand_id
1 'polypeptide(L)'
;MMRLSARHEAIVSQVTPGAKVLDVGTDHGFVAIALVKRGIASYVCASDVNEGPLWRAQENMELYGVDFPLYLADGIIDVPIDNIDTIIIAGMGGELIAEILSKRDLADRKLILCPHTKAHELRKSCIHIEKEVLVEDGGRLYPIICATQGDNGIENEADFYISPDLREDPLFPEWVQRERKKTDQILRSIAQGTQADAAMKKQLWYKGELEKYANLRRDS
;
A
#
# COMPACT_ATOMS: atom_id res chain seq x y z
N MET A 1 5.78 7.79 -24.64
CA MET A 1 4.65 7.41 -23.76
C MET A 1 5.22 7.01 -22.42
N MET A 2 4.74 7.55 -21.31
CA MET A 2 5.20 7.19 -19.95
C MET A 2 4.84 5.73 -19.68
N ARG A 3 5.81 4.91 -19.29
CA ARG A 3 5.60 3.52 -18.92
C ARG A 3 5.68 3.39 -17.41
N LEU A 4 4.60 3.04 -16.77
CA LEU A 4 4.55 2.75 -15.35
C LEU A 4 4.96 1.30 -15.06
N SER A 5 5.40 1.03 -13.84
CA SER A 5 5.52 -0.34 -13.35
C SER A 5 4.12 -0.96 -13.14
N ALA A 6 4.05 -2.29 -13.07
CA ALA A 6 2.77 -2.98 -12.86
C ALA A 6 2.07 -2.50 -11.56
N ARG A 7 2.84 -2.25 -10.52
CA ARG A 7 2.35 -1.72 -9.24
C ARG A 7 1.74 -0.31 -9.39
N HIS A 8 2.44 0.60 -10.07
CA HIS A 8 1.91 1.94 -10.31
C HIS A 8 0.67 1.93 -11.19
N GLU A 9 0.63 1.08 -12.24
CA GLU A 9 -0.58 0.89 -13.06
C GLU A 9 -1.76 0.40 -12.22
N ALA A 10 -1.52 -0.56 -11.34
CA ALA A 10 -2.55 -1.09 -10.46
C ALA A 10 -3.07 -0.04 -9.45
N ILE A 11 -2.19 0.80 -8.89
CA ILE A 11 -2.59 1.93 -8.02
C ILE A 11 -3.45 2.93 -8.81
N VAL A 12 -2.98 3.36 -9.99
CA VAL A 12 -3.71 4.29 -10.87
C VAL A 12 -5.09 3.75 -11.25
N SER A 13 -5.21 2.44 -11.48
CA SER A 13 -6.49 1.80 -11.82
C SER A 13 -7.54 1.83 -10.70
N GLN A 14 -7.13 2.04 -9.45
CA GLN A 14 -8.07 2.18 -8.32
C GLN A 14 -8.62 3.61 -8.17
N VAL A 15 -8.04 4.59 -8.86
CA VAL A 15 -8.51 5.98 -8.79
C VAL A 15 -9.80 6.15 -9.57
N THR A 16 -10.80 6.72 -8.93
CA THR A 16 -12.09 7.04 -9.57
C THR A 16 -11.89 8.16 -10.60
N PRO A 17 -12.37 8.03 -11.83
CA PRO A 17 -12.29 9.10 -12.83
C PRO A 17 -12.89 10.41 -12.30
N GLY A 18 -12.15 11.51 -12.48
CA GLY A 18 -12.54 12.83 -11.99
C GLY A 18 -12.17 13.13 -10.53
N ALA A 19 -11.55 12.18 -9.82
CA ALA A 19 -11.12 12.35 -8.44
C ALA A 19 -10.14 13.54 -8.25
N LYS A 20 -10.09 14.06 -7.03
CA LYS A 20 -9.10 15.04 -6.57
C LYS A 20 -8.13 14.35 -5.64
N VAL A 21 -6.91 14.14 -6.10
CA VAL A 21 -5.94 13.20 -5.53
C VAL A 21 -4.80 13.90 -4.83
N LEU A 22 -4.44 13.40 -3.63
CA LEU A 22 -3.15 13.65 -2.98
C LEU A 22 -2.31 12.38 -3.05
N ASP A 23 -1.10 12.46 -3.60
CA ASP A 23 -0.09 11.39 -3.61
C ASP A 23 0.96 11.65 -2.53
N VAL A 24 0.96 10.86 -1.46
CA VAL A 24 1.81 11.04 -0.27
C VAL A 24 3.05 10.16 -0.36
N GLY A 25 4.23 10.76 -0.18
CA GLY A 25 5.51 10.07 -0.39
C GLY A 25 5.74 9.78 -1.86
N THR A 26 5.55 10.81 -2.68
CA THR A 26 5.44 10.69 -4.15
C THR A 26 6.74 10.26 -4.83
N ASP A 27 7.89 10.39 -4.17
CA ASP A 27 9.24 10.07 -4.65
C ASP A 27 9.53 10.70 -6.02
N HIS A 28 9.36 9.96 -7.11
CA HIS A 28 9.56 10.44 -8.48
C HIS A 28 8.31 11.04 -9.14
N GLY A 29 7.18 11.09 -8.47
CA GLY A 29 5.92 11.65 -8.98
C GLY A 29 5.21 10.81 -10.03
N PHE A 30 5.62 9.57 -10.30
CA PHE A 30 5.12 8.80 -11.45
C PHE A 30 3.62 8.51 -11.39
N VAL A 31 3.05 8.24 -10.22
CA VAL A 31 1.61 8.01 -10.05
C VAL A 31 0.85 9.31 -10.33
N ALA A 32 1.24 10.40 -9.67
CA ALA A 32 0.65 11.72 -9.83
C ALA A 32 0.71 12.20 -11.30
N ILE A 33 1.88 12.10 -11.93
CA ILE A 33 2.09 12.44 -13.35
C ILE A 33 1.16 11.63 -14.26
N ALA A 34 1.02 10.33 -14.01
CA ALA A 34 0.16 9.48 -14.83
C ALA A 34 -1.32 9.87 -14.71
N LEU A 35 -1.78 10.19 -13.51
CA LEU A 35 -3.15 10.63 -13.25
C LEU A 35 -3.48 11.92 -14.04
N VAL A 36 -2.59 12.90 -14.01
CA VAL A 36 -2.73 14.16 -14.79
C VAL A 36 -2.64 13.87 -16.30
N LYS A 37 -1.59 13.20 -16.73
CA LYS A 37 -1.30 12.96 -18.16
C LYS A 37 -2.39 12.18 -18.90
N ARG A 38 -3.05 11.28 -18.17
CA ARG A 38 -4.14 10.44 -18.71
C ARG A 38 -5.53 11.06 -18.51
N GLY A 39 -5.62 12.21 -17.83
CA GLY A 39 -6.90 12.87 -17.53
C GLY A 39 -7.79 12.02 -16.62
N ILE A 40 -7.21 11.19 -15.74
CA ILE A 40 -7.96 10.34 -14.80
C ILE A 40 -8.46 11.17 -13.63
N ALA A 41 -7.60 11.98 -13.02
CA ALA A 41 -7.94 12.88 -11.93
C ALA A 41 -8.26 14.30 -12.45
N SER A 42 -9.22 14.97 -11.82
CA SER A 42 -9.55 16.37 -12.12
C SER A 42 -8.61 17.37 -11.43
N TYR A 43 -7.97 16.93 -10.35
CA TYR A 43 -6.96 17.66 -9.60
C TYR A 43 -5.96 16.66 -8.99
N VAL A 44 -4.70 17.02 -8.98
CA VAL A 44 -3.64 16.25 -8.33
C VAL A 44 -2.74 17.18 -7.57
N CYS A 45 -2.32 16.79 -6.38
CA CYS A 45 -1.18 17.35 -5.69
C CYS A 45 -0.36 16.20 -5.09
N ALA A 46 0.89 16.48 -4.73
CA ALA A 46 1.76 15.46 -4.14
C ALA A 46 2.57 16.03 -2.99
N SER A 47 2.97 15.16 -2.07
CA SER A 47 3.82 15.52 -0.94
C SER A 47 4.95 14.53 -0.72
N ASP A 48 6.04 15.00 -0.14
CA ASP A 48 7.11 14.17 0.42
C ASP A 48 7.74 14.90 1.61
N VAL A 49 8.30 14.15 2.55
CA VAL A 49 8.97 14.71 3.73
C VAL A 49 10.38 15.22 3.40
N ASN A 50 10.93 14.82 2.27
CA ASN A 50 12.27 15.19 1.82
C ASN A 50 12.23 16.03 0.54
N GLU A 51 13.11 17.03 0.43
CA GLU A 51 13.24 17.86 -0.76
C GLU A 51 13.72 17.08 -2.00
N GLY A 52 14.63 16.12 -1.81
CA GLY A 52 15.19 15.35 -2.92
C GLY A 52 14.16 14.59 -3.78
N PRO A 53 13.21 13.85 -3.20
CA PRO A 53 12.06 13.30 -3.92
C PRO A 53 11.25 14.36 -4.67
N LEU A 54 10.93 15.49 -4.03
CA LEU A 54 10.16 16.56 -4.68
C LEU A 54 10.92 17.16 -5.87
N TRP A 55 12.22 17.31 -5.78
CA TRP A 55 13.05 17.75 -6.91
C TRP A 55 12.97 16.76 -8.08
N ARG A 56 13.07 15.47 -7.82
CA ARG A 56 12.90 14.45 -8.87
C ARG A 56 11.50 14.45 -9.48
N ALA A 57 10.48 14.64 -8.64
CA ALA A 57 9.11 14.78 -9.12
C ALA A 57 8.96 16.00 -10.05
N GLN A 58 9.53 17.16 -9.66
CA GLN A 58 9.54 18.37 -10.48
C GLN A 58 10.23 18.17 -11.83
N GLU A 59 11.43 17.58 -11.86
CA GLU A 59 12.13 17.25 -13.10
C GLU A 59 11.29 16.33 -14.02
N ASN A 60 10.63 15.34 -13.43
CA ASN A 60 9.75 14.45 -14.18
C ASN A 60 8.48 15.17 -14.66
N MET A 61 7.90 16.07 -13.89
CA MET A 61 6.76 16.90 -14.33
C MET A 61 7.12 17.71 -15.57
N GLU A 62 8.28 18.35 -15.57
CA GLU A 62 8.80 19.09 -16.73
C GLU A 62 9.02 18.17 -17.94
N LEU A 63 9.65 17.01 -17.74
CA LEU A 63 9.90 16.00 -18.79
C LEU A 63 8.60 15.52 -19.45
N TYR A 64 7.55 15.32 -18.66
CA TYR A 64 6.27 14.81 -19.14
C TYR A 64 5.28 15.91 -19.52
N GLY A 65 5.62 17.18 -19.31
CA GLY A 65 4.78 18.34 -19.68
C GLY A 65 3.48 18.38 -18.89
N VAL A 66 3.55 18.19 -17.59
CA VAL A 66 2.45 18.30 -16.61
C VAL A 66 2.85 19.23 -15.48
N ASP A 67 1.86 19.79 -14.78
CA ASP A 67 2.07 20.67 -13.65
C ASP A 67 1.02 20.38 -12.57
N PHE A 68 1.47 20.31 -11.31
CA PHE A 68 0.61 20.18 -10.12
C PHE A 68 1.38 20.59 -8.85
N PRO A 69 0.69 21.02 -7.78
CA PRO A 69 1.35 21.43 -6.54
C PRO A 69 2.14 20.30 -5.87
N LEU A 70 3.36 20.65 -5.42
CA LEU A 70 4.23 19.80 -4.59
C LEU A 70 4.36 20.43 -3.20
N TYR A 71 4.23 19.62 -2.16
CA TYR A 71 4.31 20.04 -0.76
C TYR A 71 5.45 19.31 -0.04
N LEU A 72 6.35 20.06 0.59
CA LEU A 72 7.29 19.52 1.56
C LEU A 72 6.54 19.36 2.89
N ALA A 73 6.14 18.11 3.22
CA ALA A 73 5.28 17.86 4.36
C ALA A 73 5.49 16.46 4.96
N ASP A 74 5.31 16.32 6.26
CA ASP A 74 5.31 15.04 6.97
C ASP A 74 3.95 14.33 6.78
N GLY A 75 3.89 13.50 5.75
CA GLY A 75 2.68 12.78 5.37
C GLY A 75 1.58 13.73 4.87
N ILE A 76 0.49 13.79 5.63
CA ILE A 76 -0.70 14.60 5.32
C ILE A 76 -0.84 15.86 6.20
N ILE A 77 0.12 16.09 7.12
CA ILE A 77 0.17 17.29 7.95
C ILE A 77 0.47 18.47 7.03
N ASP A 78 0.04 19.62 7.26
CA ASP A 78 0.33 20.85 6.50
C ASP A 78 0.02 20.81 4.99
N VAL A 79 -0.62 19.74 4.50
CA VAL A 79 -1.14 19.69 3.12
C VAL A 79 -2.60 20.13 3.13
N PRO A 80 -3.03 21.08 2.24
CA PRO A 80 -4.43 21.48 2.14
C PRO A 80 -5.25 20.34 1.51
N ILE A 81 -6.01 19.62 2.34
CA ILE A 81 -6.80 18.44 1.90
C ILE A 81 -8.31 18.70 1.80
N ASP A 82 -8.79 19.91 2.06
CA ASP A 82 -10.24 20.20 2.11
C ASP A 82 -10.98 19.85 0.82
N ASN A 83 -10.30 19.99 -0.31
CA ASN A 83 -10.82 19.64 -1.64
C ASN A 83 -10.34 18.28 -2.15
N ILE A 84 -9.63 17.48 -1.36
CA ILE A 84 -9.15 16.16 -1.74
C ILE A 84 -10.21 15.13 -1.36
N ASP A 85 -10.51 14.21 -2.27
CA ASP A 85 -11.43 13.09 -2.05
C ASP A 85 -10.71 11.74 -2.05
N THR A 86 -9.48 11.69 -2.57
CA THR A 86 -8.70 10.45 -2.69
C THR A 86 -7.25 10.69 -2.24
N ILE A 87 -6.76 9.84 -1.35
CA ILE A 87 -5.38 9.87 -0.86
C ILE A 87 -4.68 8.58 -1.24
N ILE A 88 -3.54 8.70 -1.89
CA ILE A 88 -2.66 7.59 -2.25
C ILE A 88 -1.46 7.60 -1.31
N ILE A 89 -1.13 6.46 -0.69
CA ILE A 89 0.11 6.26 0.08
C ILE A 89 0.74 4.94 -0.34
N ALA A 90 1.86 4.99 -1.03
CA ALA A 90 2.52 3.82 -1.55
C ALA A 90 4.04 3.84 -1.27
N GLY A 91 4.66 2.66 -1.24
CA GLY A 91 6.12 2.61 -1.13
C GLY A 91 6.68 2.61 0.28
N MET A 92 5.82 2.62 1.31
CA MET A 92 6.17 2.68 2.72
C MET A 92 5.81 1.39 3.46
N GLY A 93 6.29 1.22 4.69
CA GLY A 93 5.84 0.15 5.59
C GLY A 93 4.42 0.41 6.11
N GLY A 94 3.64 -0.65 6.34
CA GLY A 94 2.26 -0.52 6.84
C GLY A 94 2.14 0.22 8.17
N GLU A 95 3.12 0.10 9.06
CA GLU A 95 3.17 0.86 10.32
C GLU A 95 3.27 2.38 10.06
N LEU A 96 4.15 2.80 9.14
CA LEU A 96 4.31 4.20 8.80
C LEU A 96 3.06 4.76 8.11
N ILE A 97 2.43 3.98 7.23
CA ILE A 97 1.15 4.37 6.61
C ILE A 97 0.08 4.56 7.69
N ALA A 98 -0.06 3.61 8.62
CA ALA A 98 -1.01 3.70 9.72
C ALA A 98 -0.75 4.92 10.61
N GLU A 99 0.52 5.22 10.90
CA GLU A 99 0.92 6.42 11.63
C GLU A 99 0.51 7.71 10.89
N ILE A 100 0.80 7.81 9.59
CA ILE A 100 0.41 8.96 8.77
C ILE A 100 -1.11 9.17 8.80
N LEU A 101 -1.88 8.09 8.61
CA LEU A 101 -3.35 8.14 8.62
C LEU A 101 -3.92 8.55 9.97
N SER A 102 -3.25 8.25 11.08
CA SER A 102 -3.69 8.60 12.44
C SER A 102 -3.53 10.09 12.78
N LYS A 103 -2.71 10.83 12.02
CA LYS A 103 -2.35 12.22 12.31
C LYS A 103 -3.47 13.21 11.97
N ARG A 104 -4.50 12.80 11.22
CA ARG A 104 -5.58 13.69 10.77
C ARG A 104 -6.88 12.93 10.56
N ASP A 105 -8.00 13.60 10.81
CA ASP A 105 -9.31 13.11 10.40
C ASP A 105 -9.43 13.20 8.87
N LEU A 106 -9.65 12.05 8.24
CA LEU A 106 -9.76 11.93 6.79
C LEU A 106 -11.21 11.76 6.34
N ALA A 107 -12.15 11.64 7.28
CA ALA A 107 -13.57 11.44 7.00
C ALA A 107 -13.80 10.32 5.95
N ASP A 108 -14.69 10.54 4.98
CA ASP A 108 -15.06 9.58 3.94
C ASP A 108 -14.10 9.58 2.73
N ARG A 109 -12.88 10.08 2.88
CA ARG A 109 -11.91 10.10 1.78
C ARG A 109 -11.49 8.69 1.42
N LYS A 110 -11.47 8.42 0.13
CA LYS A 110 -10.96 7.15 -0.40
C LYS A 110 -9.44 7.07 -0.18
N LEU A 111 -9.01 5.99 0.42
CA LEU A 111 -7.61 5.67 0.66
C LEU A 111 -7.18 4.56 -0.31
N ILE A 112 -6.08 4.78 -1.04
CA ILE A 112 -5.44 3.77 -1.89
C ILE A 112 -4.04 3.53 -1.34
N LEU A 113 -3.87 2.41 -0.66
CA LEU A 113 -2.70 2.13 0.17
C LEU A 113 -1.94 0.93 -0.41
N CYS A 114 -0.62 1.09 -0.60
CA CYS A 114 0.22 0.01 -1.09
C CYS A 114 1.44 -0.19 -0.18
N PRO A 115 1.28 -0.92 0.94
CA PRO A 115 2.37 -1.17 1.86
C PRO A 115 3.41 -2.13 1.28
N HIS A 116 4.70 -1.78 1.41
CA HIS A 116 5.80 -2.66 1.01
C HIS A 116 6.06 -3.80 2.01
N THR A 117 5.73 -3.57 3.28
CA THR A 117 5.92 -4.52 4.38
C THR A 117 4.84 -4.30 5.43
N LYS A 118 4.63 -5.28 6.31
CA LYS A 118 3.77 -5.16 7.50
C LYS A 118 2.33 -4.70 7.17
N ALA A 119 1.75 -5.18 6.09
CA ALA A 119 0.36 -4.89 5.72
C ALA A 119 -0.63 -5.23 6.85
N HIS A 120 -0.31 -6.23 7.68
CA HIS A 120 -1.12 -6.60 8.84
C HIS A 120 -1.22 -5.49 9.90
N GLU A 121 -0.18 -4.67 10.09
CA GLU A 121 -0.24 -3.53 11.01
C GLU A 121 -1.14 -2.43 10.46
N LEU A 122 -1.12 -2.22 9.14
CA LEU A 122 -2.04 -1.30 8.49
C LEU A 122 -3.51 -1.77 8.63
N ARG A 123 -3.78 -3.07 8.43
CA ARG A 123 -5.14 -3.62 8.59
C ARG A 123 -5.63 -3.57 10.05
N LYS A 124 -4.73 -3.50 11.03
CA LYS A 124 -5.06 -3.28 12.45
C LYS A 124 -5.38 -1.83 12.79
N SER A 125 -5.05 -0.90 11.91
CA SER A 125 -5.33 0.52 12.14
C SER A 125 -6.81 0.84 11.90
N CYS A 126 -7.21 2.08 12.20
CA CYS A 126 -8.58 2.55 12.02
C CYS A 126 -8.89 2.80 10.54
N ILE A 127 -8.95 1.74 9.72
CA ILE A 127 -9.38 1.80 8.32
C ILE A 127 -10.46 0.75 8.08
N HIS A 128 -11.51 1.15 7.36
CA HIS A 128 -12.52 0.25 6.82
C HIS A 128 -12.09 -0.18 5.41
N ILE A 129 -11.76 -1.46 5.25
CA ILE A 129 -11.28 -2.01 3.98
C ILE A 129 -12.48 -2.32 3.08
N GLU A 130 -12.53 -1.70 1.92
CA GLU A 130 -13.56 -1.91 0.91
C GLU A 130 -13.16 -2.97 -0.12
N LYS A 131 -11.86 -3.05 -0.39
CA LYS A 131 -11.29 -3.97 -1.37
C LYS A 131 -9.79 -4.12 -1.17
N GLU A 132 -9.29 -5.32 -1.37
CA GLU A 132 -7.86 -5.58 -1.44
C GLU A 132 -7.53 -6.49 -2.63
N VAL A 133 -6.45 -6.18 -3.37
CA VAL A 133 -5.98 -6.97 -4.50
C VAL A 133 -4.47 -7.12 -4.46
N LEU A 134 -3.94 -8.16 -5.09
CA LEU A 134 -2.51 -8.37 -5.28
C LEU A 134 -2.05 -7.87 -6.65
N VAL A 135 -0.84 -7.35 -6.69
CA VAL A 135 -0.13 -7.05 -7.95
C VAL A 135 1.29 -7.58 -7.88
N GLU A 136 1.74 -8.19 -8.96
CA GLU A 136 3.14 -8.58 -9.11
C GLU A 136 3.94 -7.47 -9.80
N ASP A 137 5.02 -7.02 -9.15
CA ASP A 137 5.93 -6.03 -9.70
C ASP A 137 7.37 -6.33 -9.28
N GLY A 138 8.30 -6.38 -10.23
CA GLY A 138 9.70 -6.66 -9.95
C GLY A 138 9.94 -7.99 -9.20
N GLY A 139 9.15 -9.02 -9.44
CA GLY A 139 9.25 -10.33 -8.79
C GLY A 139 8.73 -10.37 -7.36
N ARG A 140 7.99 -9.35 -6.92
CA ARG A 140 7.33 -9.29 -5.60
C ARG A 140 5.83 -9.13 -5.76
N LEU A 141 5.07 -9.62 -4.78
CA LEU A 141 3.63 -9.40 -4.68
C LEU A 141 3.36 -8.31 -3.65
N TYR A 142 2.58 -7.32 -4.06
CA TYR A 142 2.19 -6.19 -3.24
C TYR A 142 0.68 -6.16 -3.08
N PRO A 143 0.16 -6.02 -1.86
CA PRO A 143 -1.25 -5.72 -1.68
C PRO A 143 -1.52 -4.25 -2.03
N ILE A 144 -2.66 -4.01 -2.69
CA ILE A 144 -3.25 -2.68 -2.85
C ILE A 144 -4.56 -2.71 -2.10
N ILE A 145 -4.68 -1.86 -1.08
CA ILE A 145 -5.81 -1.77 -0.18
C ILE A 145 -6.58 -0.50 -0.52
N CYS A 146 -7.84 -0.64 -0.92
CA CYS A 146 -8.79 0.46 -1.02
C CYS A 146 -9.63 0.50 0.26
N ALA A 147 -9.66 1.65 0.93
CA ALA A 147 -10.29 1.79 2.24
C ALA A 147 -10.83 3.21 2.44
N THR A 148 -11.58 3.39 3.52
CA THR A 148 -11.89 4.67 4.15
C THR A 148 -11.39 4.66 5.59
N GLN A 149 -11.32 5.82 6.25
CA GLN A 149 -11.02 5.85 7.68
C GLN A 149 -12.25 5.35 8.46
N GLY A 150 -12.04 4.42 9.41
CA GLY A 150 -13.14 3.85 10.18
C GLY A 150 -12.78 2.55 10.89
N ASP A 151 -13.79 1.86 11.38
CA ASP A 151 -13.62 0.53 11.98
C ASP A 151 -13.30 -0.51 10.89
N ASN A 152 -12.27 -1.31 11.12
CA ASN A 152 -11.89 -2.37 10.16
C ASN A 152 -12.86 -3.56 10.13
N GLY A 153 -13.70 -3.73 11.15
CA GLY A 153 -14.66 -4.84 11.24
C GLY A 153 -14.03 -6.24 11.32
N ILE A 154 -12.73 -6.34 11.56
CA ILE A 154 -12.00 -7.61 11.60
C ILE A 154 -12.00 -8.15 13.03
N GLU A 155 -12.68 -9.27 13.27
CA GLU A 155 -12.78 -9.93 14.57
C GLU A 155 -11.70 -11.01 14.77
N ASN A 156 -11.27 -11.66 13.70
CA ASN A 156 -10.32 -12.77 13.76
C ASN A 156 -8.88 -12.25 13.53
N GLU A 157 -7.98 -12.53 14.46
CA GLU A 157 -6.58 -12.08 14.37
C GLU A 157 -5.89 -12.56 13.07
N ALA A 158 -6.22 -13.75 12.57
CA ALA A 158 -5.64 -14.27 11.34
C ALA A 158 -6.00 -13.43 10.12
N ASP A 159 -7.15 -12.77 10.10
CA ASP A 159 -7.62 -11.96 8.99
C ASP A 159 -6.85 -10.64 8.83
N PHE A 160 -6.19 -10.16 9.88
CA PHE A 160 -5.22 -9.08 9.74
C PHE A 160 -4.00 -9.49 8.91
N TYR A 161 -3.59 -10.75 8.99
CA TYR A 161 -2.43 -11.28 8.25
C TYR A 161 -2.80 -11.79 6.88
N ILE A 162 -3.94 -12.46 6.76
CA ILE A 162 -4.46 -13.08 5.54
C ILE A 162 -5.87 -12.54 5.33
N SER A 163 -5.96 -11.35 4.74
CA SER A 163 -7.24 -10.67 4.50
C SER A 163 -8.22 -11.57 3.75
N PRO A 164 -9.52 -11.56 4.11
CA PRO A 164 -10.55 -12.28 3.37
C PRO A 164 -10.56 -11.95 1.87
N ASP A 165 -10.41 -10.66 1.52
CA ASP A 165 -10.40 -10.22 0.12
C ASP A 165 -9.25 -10.83 -0.69
N LEU A 166 -8.07 -11.00 -0.05
CA LEU A 166 -6.93 -11.62 -0.73
C LEU A 166 -7.16 -13.08 -1.09
N ARG A 167 -8.02 -13.79 -0.35
CA ARG A 167 -8.31 -15.21 -0.60
C ARG A 167 -9.00 -15.44 -1.93
N GLU A 168 -9.71 -14.44 -2.44
CA GLU A 168 -10.39 -14.44 -3.73
C GLU A 168 -9.50 -13.94 -4.89
N ASP A 169 -8.30 -13.42 -4.59
CA ASP A 169 -7.41 -12.90 -5.61
C ASP A 169 -6.70 -14.04 -6.39
N PRO A 170 -6.65 -14.00 -7.73
CA PRO A 170 -5.98 -15.03 -8.54
C PRO A 170 -4.49 -15.24 -8.18
N LEU A 171 -3.82 -14.24 -7.62
CA LEU A 171 -2.43 -14.34 -7.19
C LEU A 171 -2.28 -14.88 -5.76
N PHE A 172 -3.37 -15.11 -5.04
CA PHE A 172 -3.33 -15.56 -3.65
C PHE A 172 -2.58 -16.87 -3.44
N PRO A 173 -2.77 -17.93 -4.25
CA PRO A 173 -2.01 -19.18 -4.08
C PRO A 173 -0.49 -18.96 -4.17
N GLU A 174 -0.04 -18.10 -5.07
CA GLU A 174 1.36 -17.77 -5.20
C GLU A 174 1.86 -16.91 -4.03
N TRP A 175 1.05 -15.95 -3.59
CA TRP A 175 1.35 -15.13 -2.42
C TRP A 175 1.54 -16.00 -1.17
N VAL A 176 0.66 -16.98 -0.92
CA VAL A 176 0.79 -17.96 0.18
C VAL A 176 2.12 -18.70 0.09
N GLN A 177 2.50 -19.20 -1.09
CA GLN A 177 3.77 -19.91 -1.25
C GLN A 177 4.98 -19.03 -0.96
N ARG A 178 4.95 -17.76 -1.40
CA ARG A 178 6.03 -16.78 -1.16
C ARG A 178 6.13 -16.42 0.32
N GLU A 179 4.99 -16.17 1.00
CA GLU A 179 4.97 -15.87 2.43
C GLU A 179 5.41 -17.07 3.27
N ARG A 180 5.06 -18.30 2.90
CA ARG A 180 5.57 -19.52 3.57
C ARG A 180 7.10 -19.62 3.48
N LYS A 181 7.67 -19.44 2.29
CA LYS A 181 9.13 -19.45 2.11
C LYS A 181 9.82 -18.38 2.96
N LYS A 182 9.27 -17.17 2.98
CA LYS A 182 9.78 -16.07 3.78
C LYS A 182 9.69 -16.36 5.28
N THR A 183 8.57 -16.92 5.74
CA THR A 183 8.37 -17.33 7.14
C THR A 183 9.35 -18.41 7.54
N ASP A 184 9.60 -19.42 6.69
CA ASP A 184 10.60 -20.45 6.93
C ASP A 184 12.03 -19.88 7.05
N GLN A 185 12.37 -18.90 6.23
CA GLN A 185 13.66 -18.19 6.32
C GLN A 185 13.80 -17.43 7.64
N ILE A 186 12.76 -16.72 8.05
CA ILE A 186 12.72 -15.99 9.32
C ILE A 186 12.87 -16.97 10.50
N LEU A 187 12.13 -18.06 10.50
CA LEU A 187 12.22 -19.09 11.54
C LEU A 187 13.63 -19.69 11.67
N ARG A 188 14.30 -19.97 10.55
CA ARG A 188 15.71 -20.43 10.55
C ARG A 188 16.65 -19.38 11.14
N SER A 189 16.46 -18.10 10.82
CA SER A 189 17.26 -17.00 11.33
C SER A 189 17.07 -16.83 12.85
N ILE A 190 15.82 -16.88 13.33
CA ILE A 190 15.50 -16.79 14.77
C ILE A 190 16.13 -17.97 15.55
N ALA A 191 16.07 -19.18 15.01
CA ALA A 191 16.63 -20.37 15.66
C ALA A 191 18.17 -20.31 15.86
N GLN A 192 18.86 -19.44 15.14
CA GLN A 192 20.30 -19.21 15.28
C GLN A 192 20.64 -18.08 16.27
N GLY A 193 19.64 -17.35 16.78
CA GLY A 193 19.80 -16.20 17.69
C GLY A 193 19.41 -16.53 19.14
N THR A 194 19.86 -15.67 20.07
CA THR A 194 19.68 -15.87 21.53
C THR A 194 18.44 -15.22 22.15
N GLN A 195 17.59 -14.54 21.36
CA GLN A 195 16.37 -13.85 21.86
C GLN A 195 15.15 -14.23 21.00
N ALA A 196 14.53 -15.37 21.30
CA ALA A 196 13.68 -16.01 20.28
C ALA A 196 12.21 -16.29 20.66
N ASP A 197 11.80 -16.36 21.93
CA ASP A 197 10.54 -17.05 22.27
C ASP A 197 9.26 -16.39 21.71
N ALA A 198 9.09 -15.08 21.87
CA ALA A 198 7.87 -14.39 21.41
C ALA A 198 7.82 -14.27 19.88
N ALA A 199 8.95 -13.91 19.26
CA ALA A 199 9.05 -13.81 17.80
C ALA A 199 8.89 -15.18 17.14
N MET A 200 9.47 -16.24 17.72
CA MET A 200 9.32 -17.62 17.26
C MET A 200 7.87 -18.07 17.32
N LYS A 201 7.18 -17.85 18.45
CA LYS A 201 5.76 -18.21 18.62
C LYS A 201 4.88 -17.51 17.57
N LYS A 202 5.08 -16.19 17.37
CA LYS A 202 4.34 -15.42 16.35
C LYS A 202 4.55 -15.99 14.95
N GLN A 203 5.79 -16.31 14.58
CA GLN A 203 6.11 -16.84 13.25
C GLN A 203 5.58 -18.28 13.06
N LEU A 204 5.63 -19.13 14.08
CA LEU A 204 5.05 -20.48 14.03
C LEU A 204 3.54 -20.44 13.89
N TRP A 205 2.87 -19.57 14.63
CA TRP A 205 1.43 -19.33 14.48
C TRP A 205 1.09 -18.87 13.06
N TYR A 206 1.78 -17.85 12.53
CA TYR A 206 1.56 -17.36 11.17
C TYR A 206 1.79 -18.43 10.10
N LYS A 207 2.84 -19.26 10.28
CA LYS A 207 3.08 -20.42 9.42
C LYS A 207 1.88 -21.37 9.42
N GLY A 208 1.34 -21.69 10.59
CA GLY A 208 0.14 -22.53 10.74
C GLY A 208 -1.07 -21.96 9.99
N GLU A 209 -1.28 -20.64 10.05
CA GLU A 209 -2.35 -19.99 9.29
C GLU A 209 -2.14 -20.11 7.76
N LEU A 210 -0.90 -19.91 7.28
CA LEU A 210 -0.58 -20.06 5.85
C LEU A 210 -0.74 -21.51 5.36
N GLU A 211 -0.51 -22.49 6.22
CA GLU A 211 -0.63 -23.91 5.84
C GLU A 211 -2.07 -24.33 5.54
N LYS A 212 -3.05 -23.65 6.08
CA LYS A 212 -4.48 -23.87 5.74
C LYS A 212 -4.75 -23.68 4.24
N TYR A 213 -3.94 -22.86 3.57
CA TYR A 213 -4.05 -22.50 2.16
C TYR A 213 -2.95 -23.13 1.27
N ALA A 214 -2.10 -24.01 1.83
CA ALA A 214 -0.90 -24.52 1.17
C ALA A 214 -1.15 -25.30 -0.12
N ASN A 215 -2.34 -25.91 -0.25
CA ASN A 215 -2.71 -26.77 -1.37
C ASN A 215 -3.47 -26.04 -2.49
N LEU A 216 -3.69 -24.72 -2.34
CA LEU A 216 -4.31 -23.93 -3.40
C LEU A 216 -3.38 -23.87 -4.62
N ARG A 217 -3.92 -24.12 -5.79
CA ARG A 217 -3.24 -23.97 -7.08
C ARG A 217 -3.77 -22.73 -7.80
N ARG A 218 -2.92 -22.10 -8.62
CA ARG A 218 -3.43 -21.16 -9.62
C ARG A 218 -4.36 -21.95 -10.56
N ASP A 219 -5.58 -21.52 -10.69
CA ASP A 219 -6.41 -21.96 -11.81
C ASP A 219 -5.75 -21.38 -13.07
N SER A 220 -5.34 -22.27 -13.94
CA SER A 220 -4.62 -22.01 -15.20
C SER A 220 -5.56 -21.52 -16.29
#